data_2ef5c0da6751f1995b2084c08020b807
#
_entry.id   2ef5c0da6751f1995b2084c08020b807
#
_cell.length_a   1.000
_cell.length_b   1.000
_cell.length_c   1.000
_cell.angle_alpha   90.00
_cell.angle_beta   90.00
_cell.angle_gamma   90.00
#
_symmetry.space_group_name_H-M   'P 1'
#
loop_
_entity.id
_entity.type
_entity.pdbx_description
1 polymer ?
#
loop_
_entity_poly.entity_id
_entity_poly.type
_entity_poly.pdbx_seq_one_letter_code
_entity_poly.pdbx_strand_id
1 'polypeptide(L)'
;NTGRVYAHLGEIKKLVEADGYLCGCGTYILAEGRVMYSYHIPHERGLEIKGHIDACGLDGALEASDGIHIHRSQSSIPRVEQMKASLRRSDCVSEYDWEDDCYDYDKFYLISGENSRPKELFGRLRDMEIIDRGNGEYECVPRGHSKATAIDLVLKHYGISLDDAYVFGDSGNDLAMFRYASNCILMGKHDEVLEP
;
A
#
# COMPACT_ATOMS: atom_id res chain seq x y z
N ASN A 1 10.54 -5.87 3.48
CA ASN A 1 9.95 -4.89 2.58
C ASN A 1 8.59 -5.40 2.09
N THR A 2 7.51 -4.60 2.23
CA THR A 2 6.14 -5.04 1.96
C THR A 2 5.22 -3.90 1.53
N GLY A 3 4.17 -4.23 0.75
CA GLY A 3 3.05 -3.32 0.48
C GLY A 3 2.10 -3.14 1.67
N ARG A 4 2.11 -4.05 2.65
CA ARG A 4 1.29 -3.91 3.85
C ARG A 4 1.75 -2.73 4.69
N VAL A 5 0.81 -2.04 5.33
CA VAL A 5 1.13 -1.04 6.35
C VAL A 5 1.60 -1.72 7.64
N TYR A 6 2.35 -0.99 8.47
CA TYR A 6 3.02 -1.57 9.65
C TYR A 6 2.05 -2.18 10.65
N ALA A 7 0.89 -1.54 10.90
CA ALA A 7 -0.16 -2.09 11.75
C ALA A 7 -0.68 -3.45 11.26
N HIS A 8 -0.71 -3.68 9.94
CA HIS A 8 -1.23 -4.91 9.34
C HIS A 8 -0.21 -6.07 9.30
N LEU A 9 0.99 -5.89 9.83
CA LEU A 9 1.97 -6.97 9.92
C LEU A 9 1.60 -8.02 10.98
N GLY A 10 0.85 -7.64 12.02
CA GLY A 10 0.31 -8.56 13.03
C GLY A 10 1.32 -9.59 13.52
N GLU A 11 0.98 -10.86 13.43
CA GLU A 11 1.81 -11.99 13.84
C GLU A 11 3.11 -12.16 13.03
N ILE A 12 3.19 -11.61 11.81
CA ILE A 12 4.42 -11.71 10.98
C ILE A 12 5.63 -11.14 11.73
N LYS A 13 5.44 -10.06 12.49
CA LYS A 13 6.50 -9.45 13.33
C LYS A 13 7.04 -10.39 14.40
N LYS A 14 6.25 -11.39 14.81
CA LYS A 14 6.67 -12.40 15.80
C LYS A 14 7.34 -13.61 15.16
N LEU A 15 7.05 -13.87 13.89
CA LEU A 15 7.57 -15.02 13.15
C LEU A 15 8.93 -14.74 12.51
N VAL A 16 9.23 -13.49 12.23
CA VAL A 16 10.46 -13.09 11.56
C VAL A 16 11.20 -12.09 12.44
N GLU A 17 12.39 -12.49 12.90
CA GLU A 17 13.33 -11.58 13.51
C GLU A 17 13.98 -10.74 12.39
N ALA A 18 13.72 -9.44 12.38
CA ALA A 18 14.18 -8.51 11.36
C ALA A 18 14.73 -7.23 12.00
N ASP A 19 15.83 -6.71 11.44
CA ASP A 19 16.44 -5.45 11.86
C ASP A 19 15.54 -4.24 11.55
N GLY A 20 14.62 -4.40 10.57
CA GLY A 20 13.70 -3.34 10.19
C GLY A 20 12.53 -3.79 9.31
N TYR A 21 11.59 -2.89 9.15
CA TYR A 21 10.37 -3.08 8.37
C TYR A 21 10.17 -1.90 7.41
N LEU A 22 10.17 -2.19 6.10
CA LEU A 22 9.86 -1.24 5.05
C LEU A 22 8.42 -1.53 4.60
N CYS A 23 7.50 -0.66 4.99
CA CYS A 23 6.05 -0.89 4.88
C CYS A 23 5.36 0.09 3.95
N GLY A 24 4.10 -0.21 3.60
CA GLY A 24 3.26 0.69 2.83
C GLY A 24 3.82 1.05 1.46
N CYS A 25 4.53 0.13 0.79
CA CYS A 25 5.24 0.44 -0.45
C CYS A 25 6.21 1.62 -0.30
N GLY A 26 6.87 1.75 0.85
CA GLY A 26 7.89 2.78 1.10
C GLY A 26 7.38 4.05 1.79
N THR A 27 6.12 4.11 2.19
CA THR A 27 5.59 5.24 2.97
C THR A 27 6.00 5.21 4.44
N TYR A 28 6.42 4.04 4.96
CA TYR A 28 6.84 3.90 6.35
C TYR A 28 8.03 2.96 6.48
N ILE A 29 9.08 3.41 7.18
CA ILE A 29 10.29 2.64 7.44
C ILE A 29 10.61 2.68 8.93
N LEU A 30 10.64 1.50 9.55
CA LEU A 30 11.10 1.28 10.92
C LEU A 30 12.38 0.48 10.87
N ALA A 31 13.44 0.93 11.52
CA ALA A 31 14.68 0.19 11.68
C ALA A 31 15.28 0.41 13.07
N GLU A 32 15.92 -0.59 13.65
CA GLU A 32 16.50 -0.53 15.00
C GLU A 32 15.51 -0.02 16.07
N GLY A 33 14.22 -0.37 15.93
CA GLY A 33 13.15 0.08 16.81
C GLY A 33 12.78 1.56 16.71
N ARG A 34 13.25 2.27 15.69
CA ARG A 34 12.97 3.70 15.46
C ARG A 34 12.38 3.94 14.09
N VAL A 35 11.46 4.90 13.99
CA VAL A 35 10.92 5.35 12.70
C VAL A 35 12.00 6.16 11.99
N MET A 36 12.50 5.64 10.88
CA MET A 36 13.46 6.33 10.00
C MET A 36 12.77 7.25 9.01
N TYR A 37 11.60 6.83 8.53
CA TYR A 37 10.82 7.57 7.56
C TYR A 37 9.33 7.30 7.76
N SER A 38 8.52 8.34 7.63
CA SER A 38 7.06 8.25 7.60
C SER A 38 6.51 9.33 6.67
N TYR A 39 5.57 8.95 5.84
CA TYR A 39 4.85 9.87 4.95
C TYR A 39 3.35 9.65 5.13
N HIS A 40 2.63 10.75 5.27
CA HIS A 40 1.17 10.77 5.25
C HIS A 40 0.69 11.64 4.09
N ILE A 41 -0.36 11.23 3.41
CA ILE A 41 -1.05 12.07 2.45
C ILE A 41 -1.54 13.32 3.22
N PRO A 42 -1.26 14.55 2.73
CA PRO A 42 -1.73 15.76 3.42
C PRO A 42 -3.24 15.68 3.68
N HIS A 43 -3.67 16.05 4.88
CA HIS A 43 -5.05 15.88 5.35
C HIS A 43 -6.10 16.37 4.35
N GLU A 44 -5.99 17.62 3.90
CA GLU A 44 -6.91 18.21 2.91
C GLU A 44 -6.94 17.41 1.60
N ARG A 45 -5.77 16.90 1.16
CA ARG A 45 -5.69 16.07 -0.02
C ARG A 45 -6.33 14.70 0.22
N GLY A 46 -6.18 14.15 1.42
CA GLY A 46 -6.84 12.92 1.84
C GLY A 46 -8.37 13.03 1.77
N LEU A 47 -8.94 14.13 2.26
CA LEU A 47 -10.37 14.40 2.16
C LEU A 47 -10.84 14.53 0.70
N GLU A 48 -10.09 15.26 -0.13
CA GLU A 48 -10.38 15.40 -1.55
C GLU A 48 -10.37 14.04 -2.29
N ILE A 49 -9.40 13.19 -2.00
CA ILE A 49 -9.29 11.83 -2.57
C ILE A 49 -10.49 10.99 -2.16
N LYS A 50 -10.90 10.99 -0.88
CA LYS A 50 -12.13 10.31 -0.42
C LYS A 50 -13.34 10.73 -1.23
N GLY A 51 -13.55 12.03 -1.40
CA GLY A 51 -14.65 12.56 -2.20
C GLY A 51 -14.59 12.12 -3.67
N HIS A 52 -13.40 11.99 -4.25
CA HIS A 52 -13.23 11.51 -5.61
C HIS A 52 -13.51 10.00 -5.73
N ILE A 53 -13.10 9.19 -4.74
CA ILE A 53 -13.38 7.75 -4.69
C ILE A 53 -14.88 7.51 -4.68
N ASP A 54 -15.60 8.18 -3.77
CA ASP A 54 -17.06 8.09 -3.65
C ASP A 54 -17.74 8.55 -4.96
N ALA A 55 -17.41 9.74 -5.44
CA ALA A 55 -17.99 10.28 -6.67
C ALA A 55 -17.77 9.40 -7.91
N CYS A 56 -16.68 8.65 -7.96
CA CYS A 56 -16.38 7.71 -9.06
C CYS A 56 -16.92 6.28 -8.84
N GLY A 57 -17.58 6.04 -7.70
CA GLY A 57 -18.21 4.76 -7.37
C GLY A 57 -17.22 3.62 -7.18
N LEU A 58 -16.01 3.91 -6.68
CA LEU A 58 -15.09 2.91 -6.16
C LEU A 58 -15.23 2.85 -4.65
N ASP A 59 -14.73 1.77 -4.05
CA ASP A 59 -14.65 1.60 -2.61
C ASP A 59 -13.42 0.75 -2.28
N GLY A 60 -13.00 0.74 -1.01
CA GLY A 60 -11.81 0.00 -0.64
C GLY A 60 -11.37 0.24 0.81
N ALA A 61 -10.08 0.38 1.00
CA ALA A 61 -9.47 0.62 2.30
C ALA A 61 -8.47 1.77 2.23
N LEU A 62 -8.52 2.67 3.21
CA LEU A 62 -7.49 3.67 3.46
C LEU A 62 -6.49 3.06 4.44
N GLU A 63 -5.21 3.14 4.12
CA GLU A 63 -4.17 2.42 4.85
C GLU A 63 -3.14 3.39 5.42
N ALA A 64 -3.00 3.39 6.74
CA ALA A 64 -2.01 4.16 7.50
C ALA A 64 -1.03 3.24 8.23
N SER A 65 0.11 3.76 8.64
CA SER A 65 1.10 3.00 9.40
C SER A 65 0.56 2.43 10.72
N ASP A 66 -0.43 3.07 11.32
CA ASP A 66 -1.08 2.71 12.59
C ASP A 66 -2.42 1.99 12.45
N GLY A 67 -3.02 1.91 11.24
CA GLY A 67 -4.29 1.24 11.04
C GLY A 67 -4.76 1.15 9.59
N ILE A 68 -5.87 0.45 9.43
CA ILE A 68 -6.61 0.35 8.17
C ILE A 68 -8.01 0.88 8.43
N HIS A 69 -8.48 1.76 7.56
CA HIS A 69 -9.81 2.37 7.68
C HIS A 69 -10.68 1.92 6.53
N ILE A 70 -11.82 1.32 6.84
CA ILE A 70 -12.81 0.85 5.87
C ILE A 70 -14.11 1.62 6.03
N HIS A 71 -14.79 1.88 4.91
CA HIS A 71 -16.07 2.56 4.96
C HIS A 71 -17.14 1.70 5.66
N ARG A 72 -17.88 2.29 6.61
CA ARG A 72 -18.85 1.60 7.46
C ARG A 72 -20.04 1.07 6.69
N SER A 73 -20.57 1.86 5.75
CA SER A 73 -21.73 1.49 4.96
C SER A 73 -21.45 0.28 4.08
N GLN A 74 -22.50 -0.47 3.79
CA GLN A 74 -22.41 -1.60 2.87
C GLN A 74 -22.07 -1.11 1.46
N SER A 75 -21.04 -1.71 0.88
CA SER A 75 -20.65 -1.44 -0.50
C SER A 75 -21.57 -2.13 -1.49
N SER A 76 -21.86 -1.47 -2.60
CA SER A 76 -22.55 -2.10 -3.75
C SER A 76 -21.64 -3.07 -4.53
N ILE A 77 -20.34 -3.10 -4.20
CA ILE A 77 -19.33 -3.94 -4.83
C ILE A 77 -19.11 -5.18 -3.95
N PRO A 78 -19.55 -6.40 -4.37
CA PRO A 78 -19.49 -7.59 -3.51
C PRO A 78 -18.07 -7.95 -3.04
N ARG A 79 -17.06 -7.69 -3.88
CA ARG A 79 -15.66 -7.96 -3.54
C ARG A 79 -15.13 -7.02 -2.44
N VAL A 80 -15.63 -5.80 -2.36
CA VAL A 80 -15.33 -4.88 -1.25
C VAL A 80 -15.86 -5.46 0.05
N GLU A 81 -17.09 -5.98 0.08
CA GLU A 81 -17.64 -6.60 1.27
C GLU A 81 -16.87 -7.85 1.72
N GLN A 82 -16.39 -8.65 0.75
CA GLN A 82 -15.50 -9.77 1.07
C GLN A 82 -14.18 -9.31 1.69
N MET A 83 -13.57 -8.26 1.14
CA MET A 83 -12.37 -7.62 1.67
C MET A 83 -12.61 -7.08 3.09
N LYS A 84 -13.68 -6.30 3.30
CA LYS A 84 -14.06 -5.75 4.62
C LYS A 84 -14.26 -6.86 5.64
N ALA A 85 -14.97 -7.94 5.27
CA ALA A 85 -15.18 -9.09 6.15
C ALA A 85 -13.86 -9.80 6.54
N SER A 86 -12.89 -9.81 5.65
CA SER A 86 -11.54 -10.32 5.94
C SER A 86 -10.78 -9.38 6.88
N LEU A 87 -10.79 -8.08 6.58
CA LEU A 87 -10.07 -7.07 7.34
C LEU A 87 -10.60 -6.92 8.78
N ARG A 88 -11.92 -7.01 8.99
CA ARG A 88 -12.56 -6.94 10.33
C ARG A 88 -12.07 -8.00 11.32
N ARG A 89 -11.35 -9.01 10.85
CA ARG A 89 -10.69 -9.99 11.73
C ARG A 89 -9.36 -9.52 12.30
N SER A 90 -8.90 -8.36 11.88
CA SER A 90 -7.64 -7.75 12.30
C SER A 90 -7.90 -6.64 13.31
N ASP A 91 -7.09 -6.59 14.38
CA ASP A 91 -7.21 -5.59 15.46
C ASP A 91 -6.83 -4.17 15.03
N CYS A 92 -6.24 -4.01 13.82
CA CYS A 92 -5.80 -2.72 13.29
C CYS A 92 -6.83 -2.05 12.39
N VAL A 93 -8.08 -2.51 12.37
CA VAL A 93 -9.12 -1.98 11.46
C VAL A 93 -10.10 -1.09 12.20
N SER A 94 -10.37 0.08 11.63
CA SER A 94 -11.39 1.02 12.06
C SER A 94 -12.39 1.28 10.94
N GLU A 95 -13.61 1.68 11.30
CA GLU A 95 -14.65 2.04 10.36
C GLU A 95 -14.88 3.56 10.34
N TYR A 96 -15.07 4.13 9.16
CA TYR A 96 -15.36 5.56 8.96
C TYR A 96 -16.62 5.76 8.12
N ASP A 97 -17.21 6.94 8.20
CA ASP A 97 -18.21 7.42 7.28
C ASP A 97 -17.58 8.42 6.29
N TRP A 98 -18.18 8.62 5.11
CA TRP A 98 -17.58 9.50 4.09
C TRP A 98 -17.39 10.94 4.56
N GLU A 99 -18.24 11.39 5.50
CA GLU A 99 -18.19 12.71 6.12
C GLU A 99 -17.13 12.81 7.23
N ASP A 100 -16.57 11.68 7.69
CA ASP A 100 -15.54 11.71 8.72
C ASP A 100 -14.25 12.32 8.17
N ASP A 101 -13.66 13.25 8.93
CA ASP A 101 -12.39 13.90 8.64
C ASP A 101 -11.24 13.49 9.59
N CYS A 102 -11.49 12.49 10.43
CA CYS A 102 -10.62 12.12 11.54
C CYS A 102 -9.52 11.10 11.21
N TYR A 103 -9.46 10.62 9.97
CA TYR A 103 -8.49 9.61 9.57
C TYR A 103 -7.53 10.14 8.51
N ASP A 104 -6.25 10.20 8.88
CA ASP A 104 -5.14 10.39 7.95
C ASP A 104 -4.65 9.02 7.46
N TYR A 105 -4.12 8.96 6.27
CA TYR A 105 -3.63 7.72 5.67
C TYR A 105 -2.44 7.96 4.74
N ASP A 106 -1.69 6.89 4.49
CA ASP A 106 -0.43 6.94 3.75
C ASP A 106 -0.60 6.53 2.29
N LYS A 107 -1.50 5.58 2.05
CA LYS A 107 -1.85 5.00 0.77
C LYS A 107 -3.26 4.41 0.85
N PHE A 108 -3.79 3.90 -0.26
CA PHE A 108 -5.11 3.28 -0.26
C PHE A 108 -5.22 2.17 -1.30
N TYR A 109 -6.13 1.25 -1.05
CA TYR A 109 -6.45 0.14 -1.92
C TYR A 109 -7.90 0.23 -2.37
N LEU A 110 -8.14 0.12 -3.67
CA LEU A 110 -9.46 0.30 -4.26
C LEU A 110 -9.88 -0.92 -5.07
N ILE A 111 -11.19 -1.13 -5.10
CA ILE A 111 -11.85 -2.13 -5.94
C ILE A 111 -12.92 -1.41 -6.75
N SER A 112 -12.94 -1.65 -8.07
CA SER A 112 -13.99 -1.16 -8.96
C SER A 112 -15.08 -2.21 -9.13
N GLY A 113 -16.33 -1.75 -9.21
CA GLY A 113 -17.49 -2.52 -9.63
C GLY A 113 -17.93 -2.18 -11.05
N GLU A 114 -19.06 -2.73 -11.47
CA GLU A 114 -19.60 -2.57 -12.83
C GLU A 114 -19.86 -1.11 -13.21
N ASN A 115 -20.34 -0.30 -12.26
CA ASN A 115 -20.68 1.11 -12.48
C ASN A 115 -19.58 2.08 -12.07
N SER A 116 -18.41 1.60 -11.67
CA SER A 116 -17.29 2.44 -11.26
C SER A 116 -16.62 3.11 -12.45
N ARG A 117 -16.04 4.27 -12.22
CA ARG A 117 -15.32 5.07 -13.21
C ARG A 117 -13.83 5.23 -12.86
N PRO A 118 -13.03 4.13 -12.88
CA PRO A 118 -11.64 4.17 -12.44
C PRO A 118 -10.78 5.13 -13.28
N LYS A 119 -10.97 5.20 -14.59
CA LYS A 119 -10.21 6.12 -15.46
C LYS A 119 -10.45 7.59 -15.12
N GLU A 120 -11.68 7.95 -14.73
CA GLU A 120 -12.01 9.30 -14.29
C GLU A 120 -11.31 9.62 -12.98
N LEU A 121 -11.39 8.70 -12.00
CA LEU A 121 -10.69 8.83 -10.72
C LEU A 121 -9.17 9.02 -10.94
N PHE A 122 -8.53 8.16 -11.70
CA PHE A 122 -7.07 8.21 -11.91
C PHE A 122 -6.62 9.50 -12.60
N GLY A 123 -7.46 10.09 -13.44
CA GLY A 123 -7.21 11.41 -14.01
C GLY A 123 -7.10 12.54 -12.97
N ARG A 124 -7.68 12.35 -11.79
CA ARG A 124 -7.67 13.28 -10.64
C ARG A 124 -6.56 12.97 -9.62
N LEU A 125 -5.94 11.79 -9.71
CA LEU A 125 -4.91 11.26 -8.81
C LEU A 125 -3.50 11.36 -9.42
N ARG A 126 -3.15 12.51 -10.00
CA ARG A 126 -1.86 12.70 -10.70
C ARG A 126 -0.64 12.64 -9.79
N ASP A 127 -0.85 12.84 -8.51
CA ASP A 127 0.12 12.75 -7.41
C ASP A 127 0.27 11.34 -6.85
N MET A 128 -0.52 10.38 -7.36
CA MET A 128 -0.45 8.97 -7.00
C MET A 128 0.17 8.12 -8.12
N GLU A 129 0.84 7.05 -7.73
CA GLU A 129 1.17 5.90 -8.57
C GLU A 129 0.06 4.87 -8.42
N ILE A 130 -0.51 4.45 -9.54
CA ILE A 130 -1.60 3.47 -9.56
C ILE A 130 -1.03 2.14 -10.01
N ILE A 131 -1.00 1.17 -9.12
CA ILE A 131 -0.56 -0.20 -9.39
C ILE A 131 -1.82 -1.03 -9.67
N ASP A 132 -2.02 -1.40 -10.92
CA ASP A 132 -3.11 -2.30 -11.31
C ASP A 132 -2.77 -3.74 -10.90
N ARG A 133 -3.61 -4.29 -10.01
CA ARG A 133 -3.47 -5.66 -9.49
C ARG A 133 -4.28 -6.67 -10.29
N GLY A 134 -4.91 -6.21 -11.36
CA GLY A 134 -5.85 -7.01 -12.15
C GLY A 134 -7.25 -7.08 -11.53
N ASN A 135 -8.20 -7.56 -12.31
CA ASN A 135 -9.58 -7.77 -11.88
C ASN A 135 -10.27 -6.53 -11.28
N GLY A 136 -9.85 -5.31 -11.63
CA GLY A 136 -10.40 -4.06 -11.07
C GLY A 136 -9.95 -3.74 -9.65
N GLU A 137 -8.81 -4.26 -9.24
CA GLU A 137 -8.14 -3.95 -7.98
C GLU A 137 -6.93 -3.05 -8.21
N TYR A 138 -6.81 -2.02 -7.39
CA TYR A 138 -5.79 -1.00 -7.54
C TYR A 138 -5.15 -0.65 -6.20
N GLU A 139 -3.83 -0.65 -6.17
CA GLU A 139 -3.05 -0.13 -5.05
C GLU A 139 -2.56 1.27 -5.43
N CYS A 140 -2.92 2.28 -4.64
CA CYS A 140 -2.62 3.68 -4.91
C CYS A 140 -1.61 4.18 -3.89
N VAL A 141 -0.42 4.55 -4.35
CA VAL A 141 0.71 4.96 -3.52
C VAL A 141 1.13 6.37 -3.92
N PRO A 142 1.44 7.28 -2.98
CA PRO A 142 1.94 8.60 -3.31
C PRO A 142 3.19 8.54 -4.19
N ARG A 143 3.26 9.37 -5.24
CA ARG A 143 4.42 9.40 -6.14
C ARG A 143 5.72 9.64 -5.38
N GLY A 144 6.78 8.98 -5.82
CA GLY A 144 8.07 9.01 -5.14
C GLY A 144 8.23 7.93 -4.05
N HIS A 145 7.16 7.15 -3.79
CA HIS A 145 7.21 6.02 -2.86
C HIS A 145 7.05 4.71 -3.61
N SER A 146 7.89 3.75 -3.26
CA SER A 146 7.87 2.39 -3.78
C SER A 146 8.72 1.49 -2.88
N LYS A 147 8.64 0.18 -3.07
CA LYS A 147 9.56 -0.75 -2.41
C LYS A 147 11.03 -0.46 -2.76
N ALA A 148 11.30 0.08 -3.96
CA ALA A 148 12.64 0.48 -4.37
C ALA A 148 13.17 1.71 -3.64
N THR A 149 12.34 2.75 -3.51
CA THR A 149 12.75 3.98 -2.80
C THR A 149 13.00 3.73 -1.32
N ALA A 150 12.25 2.81 -0.70
CA ALA A 150 12.50 2.38 0.67
C ALA A 150 13.85 1.67 0.81
N ILE A 151 14.19 0.77 -0.12
CA ILE A 151 15.50 0.10 -0.16
C ILE A 151 16.62 1.14 -0.32
N ASP A 152 16.51 2.04 -1.28
CA ASP A 152 17.49 3.10 -1.52
C ASP A 152 17.79 3.92 -0.26
N LEU A 153 16.72 4.32 0.46
CA LEU A 153 16.84 5.09 1.69
C LEU A 153 17.61 4.31 2.78
N VAL A 154 17.27 3.03 2.96
CA VAL A 154 17.92 2.17 3.97
C VAL A 154 19.37 1.89 3.59
N LEU A 155 19.68 1.54 2.34
CA LEU A 155 21.04 1.29 1.88
C LEU A 155 21.92 2.52 2.06
N LYS A 156 21.43 3.71 1.71
CA LYS A 156 22.15 4.97 1.92
C LYS A 156 22.38 5.26 3.40
N HIS A 157 21.39 5.02 4.25
CA HIS A 157 21.51 5.26 5.68
C HIS A 157 22.62 4.41 6.33
N TYR A 158 22.69 3.13 5.93
CA TYR A 158 23.66 2.18 6.50
C TYR A 158 24.99 2.10 5.72
N GLY A 159 25.11 2.82 4.60
CA GLY A 159 26.31 2.76 3.75
C GLY A 159 26.50 1.40 3.08
N ILE A 160 25.42 0.67 2.80
CA ILE A 160 25.44 -0.65 2.16
C ILE A 160 25.39 -0.46 0.64
N SER A 161 26.25 -1.22 -0.08
CA SER A 161 26.23 -1.22 -1.54
C SER A 161 24.97 -1.88 -2.09
N LEU A 162 24.46 -1.37 -3.20
CA LEU A 162 23.35 -2.01 -3.91
C LEU A 162 23.70 -3.44 -4.37
N ASP A 163 24.97 -3.69 -4.66
CA ASP A 163 25.46 -5.01 -5.07
C ASP A 163 25.37 -6.06 -3.95
N ASP A 164 25.28 -5.61 -2.69
CA ASP A 164 25.10 -6.47 -1.51
C ASP A 164 23.64 -6.67 -1.14
N ALA A 165 22.71 -5.99 -1.83
CA ALA A 165 21.29 -6.08 -1.58
C ALA A 165 20.65 -7.25 -2.35
N TYR A 166 19.87 -8.07 -1.64
CA TYR A 166 19.08 -9.16 -2.21
C TYR A 166 17.59 -8.90 -1.96
N VAL A 167 16.79 -8.97 -3.03
CA VAL A 167 15.34 -8.78 -2.94
C VAL A 167 14.60 -10.02 -3.38
N PHE A 168 13.50 -10.31 -2.69
CA PHE A 168 12.59 -11.41 -2.99
C PHE A 168 11.22 -10.82 -3.31
N GLY A 169 10.56 -11.32 -4.34
CA GLY A 169 9.26 -10.82 -4.75
C GLY A 169 8.42 -11.84 -5.50
N ASP A 170 7.12 -11.59 -5.52
CA ASP A 170 6.11 -12.45 -6.14
C ASP A 170 5.01 -11.68 -6.87
N SER A 171 4.90 -10.37 -6.71
CA SER A 171 3.75 -9.63 -7.21
C SER A 171 4.09 -8.29 -7.87
N GLY A 172 3.16 -7.74 -8.66
CA GLY A 172 3.39 -6.56 -9.48
C GLY A 172 3.94 -5.34 -8.73
N ASN A 173 3.66 -5.19 -7.42
CA ASN A 173 4.23 -4.11 -6.61
C ASN A 173 5.72 -4.33 -6.26
N ASP A 174 6.29 -5.50 -6.59
CA ASP A 174 7.72 -5.80 -6.46
C ASP A 174 8.54 -5.35 -7.68
N LEU A 175 7.86 -5.05 -8.81
CA LEU A 175 8.52 -4.71 -10.06
C LEU A 175 9.50 -3.54 -9.91
N ALA A 176 9.13 -2.52 -9.12
CA ALA A 176 10.01 -1.37 -8.89
C ALA A 176 11.31 -1.79 -8.18
N MET A 177 11.26 -2.65 -7.17
CA MET A 177 12.47 -3.10 -6.49
C MET A 177 13.28 -4.09 -7.32
N PHE A 178 12.65 -4.89 -8.18
CA PHE A 178 13.34 -5.79 -9.12
C PHE A 178 14.10 -5.01 -10.20
N ARG A 179 13.57 -3.88 -10.65
CA ARG A 179 14.27 -2.99 -11.58
C ARG A 179 15.42 -2.21 -10.92
N TYR A 180 15.37 -2.06 -9.61
CA TYR A 180 16.34 -1.29 -8.86
C TYR A 180 17.50 -2.14 -8.34
N ALA A 181 17.23 -3.30 -7.75
CA ALA A 181 18.23 -4.15 -7.10
C ALA A 181 19.04 -4.99 -8.09
N SER A 182 20.32 -5.20 -7.78
CA SER A 182 21.21 -6.05 -8.60
C SER A 182 20.91 -7.54 -8.42
N ASN A 183 20.45 -7.97 -7.25
CA ASN A 183 20.20 -9.38 -6.95
C ASN A 183 18.71 -9.59 -6.65
N CYS A 184 17.99 -10.17 -7.61
CA CYS A 184 16.56 -10.42 -7.51
C CYS A 184 16.27 -11.91 -7.47
N ILE A 185 15.44 -12.32 -6.51
CA ILE A 185 14.99 -13.70 -6.36
C ILE A 185 13.48 -13.75 -6.59
N LEU A 186 13.07 -14.36 -7.69
CA LEU A 186 11.68 -14.56 -8.03
C LEU A 186 11.13 -15.76 -7.28
N MET A 187 9.98 -15.58 -6.62
CA MET A 187 9.30 -16.66 -5.90
C MET A 187 8.67 -17.65 -6.88
N GLY A 188 8.53 -18.92 -6.50
CA GLY A 188 8.04 -19.98 -7.38
C GLY A 188 6.60 -19.77 -7.89
N LYS A 189 5.76 -19.05 -7.14
CA LYS A 189 4.47 -18.56 -7.58
C LYS A 189 4.54 -17.04 -7.61
N HIS A 190 4.34 -16.44 -8.77
CA HIS A 190 4.52 -15.00 -8.98
C HIS A 190 3.63 -14.48 -10.12
N ASP A 191 3.52 -13.16 -10.20
CA ASP A 191 2.87 -12.46 -11.31
C ASP A 191 3.79 -12.45 -12.54
N GLU A 192 3.27 -12.76 -13.73
CA GLU A 192 4.02 -12.80 -15.01
C GLU A 192 4.78 -11.50 -15.31
N VAL A 193 4.32 -10.36 -14.81
CA VAL A 193 4.97 -9.05 -15.00
C VAL A 193 6.39 -8.98 -14.40
N LEU A 194 6.74 -9.93 -13.51
CA LEU A 194 8.08 -10.03 -12.90
C LEU A 194 9.05 -10.90 -13.68
N GLU A 195 8.59 -11.60 -14.68
CA GLU A 195 9.46 -12.41 -15.55
C GLU A 195 10.41 -11.50 -16.36
N PRO A 196 11.68 -11.91 -16.60
CA PRO A 196 12.67 -11.14 -17.32
C PRO A 196 12.36 -10.96 -18.80
#